data_3a1240c0e216f67199f7f166ab133b8f
#
_entry.id   3a1240c0e216f67199f7f166ab133b8f
#
_cell.length_a   1.000
_cell.length_b   1.000
_cell.length_c   1.000
_cell.angle_alpha   90.00
_cell.angle_beta   90.00
_cell.angle_gamma   90.00
#
_symmetry.space_group_name_H-M   'P 1'
#
loop_
_entity.id
_entity.type
_entity.pdbx_description
1 polymer ?
#
loop_
_entity_poly.entity_id
_entity_poly.type
_entity_poly.pdbx_seq_one_letter_code
_entity_poly.pdbx_strand_id
1 'polypeptide(L)'
;MEILGFNRVELIVRDDQIDAAVRQFNELLGTSLPTPHAIKGHGHLSSTDFDGGLEFVAPVGDEGPFATKLARHGPGQIGPLVWEVADIESARAWLGERGFQIVYEYDSSKGNADEAAAAVHQLVLDPEQWFGFSVTLMQRLAP
;
A
#
# COMPACT_ATOMS: atom_id res chain seq x y z
N MET A 1 -7.11 -17.89 -9.64
CA MET A 1 -6.21 -16.80 -9.20
C MET A 1 -4.93 -17.42 -8.65
N GLU A 2 -3.81 -16.97 -9.14
CA GLU A 2 -2.49 -17.42 -8.68
C GLU A 2 -1.86 -16.39 -7.74
N ILE A 3 -1.65 -16.77 -6.49
CA ILE A 3 -0.95 -15.95 -5.49
C ILE A 3 0.54 -16.26 -5.58
N LEU A 4 1.37 -15.24 -5.80
CA LEU A 4 2.82 -15.38 -5.84
C LEU A 4 3.45 -15.31 -4.44
N GLY A 5 2.81 -14.64 -3.51
CA GLY A 5 3.25 -14.56 -2.13
C GLY A 5 2.81 -13.28 -1.42
N PHE A 6 3.13 -13.20 -0.14
CA PHE A 6 2.96 -11.97 0.62
C PHE A 6 4.04 -10.97 0.20
N ASN A 7 3.61 -9.76 -0.15
CA ASN A 7 4.52 -8.73 -0.63
C ASN A 7 4.99 -7.81 0.49
N ARG A 8 4.06 -7.18 1.21
CA ARG A 8 4.41 -6.22 2.26
C ARG A 8 3.26 -5.90 3.20
N VAL A 9 3.64 -5.36 4.35
CA VAL A 9 2.75 -4.65 5.25
C VAL A 9 3.00 -3.14 5.12
N GLU A 10 1.93 -2.35 5.10
CA GLU A 10 2.03 -0.89 5.13
C GLU A 10 1.81 -0.41 6.57
N LEU A 11 2.71 0.42 7.05
CA LEU A 11 2.70 0.98 8.40
C LEU A 11 2.41 2.48 8.34
N ILE A 12 1.45 2.93 9.14
CA ILE A 12 0.97 4.31 9.11
C ILE A 12 1.70 5.13 10.16
N VAL A 13 2.34 6.21 9.71
CA VAL A 13 3.00 7.21 10.56
C VAL A 13 2.52 8.62 10.16
N ARG A 14 2.87 9.62 10.98
CA ARG A 14 2.59 11.01 10.62
C ARG A 14 3.57 11.51 9.56
N ASP A 15 3.17 12.52 8.80
CA ASP A 15 4.00 13.15 7.77
C ASP A 15 5.26 13.79 8.34
N ASP A 16 5.23 14.25 9.60
CA ASP A 16 6.41 14.77 10.31
C ASP A 16 7.30 13.67 10.90
N GLN A 17 6.94 12.40 10.78
CA GLN A 17 7.68 11.26 11.31
C GLN A 17 8.32 10.39 10.23
N ILE A 18 7.79 10.40 9.01
CA ILE A 18 8.16 9.39 8.00
C ILE A 18 9.64 9.41 7.64
N ASP A 19 10.25 10.59 7.52
CA ASP A 19 11.69 10.70 7.22
C ASP A 19 12.54 10.06 8.31
N ALA A 20 12.22 10.33 9.58
CA ALA A 20 12.93 9.76 10.71
C ALA A 20 12.71 8.24 10.81
N ALA A 21 11.49 7.76 10.56
CA ALA A 21 11.17 6.34 10.56
C ALA A 21 11.96 5.59 9.48
N VAL A 22 12.03 6.13 8.26
CA VAL A 22 12.80 5.55 7.15
C VAL A 22 14.29 5.45 7.51
N ARG A 23 14.87 6.54 7.99
CA ARG A 23 16.29 6.54 8.40
C ARG A 23 16.58 5.52 9.51
N GLN A 24 15.75 5.49 10.53
CA GLN A 24 15.95 4.61 11.67
C GLN A 24 15.82 3.14 11.30
N PHE A 25 14.84 2.79 10.49
CA PHE A 25 14.65 1.41 10.01
C PHE A 25 15.81 0.98 9.10
N ASN A 26 16.24 1.85 8.18
CA ASN A 26 17.38 1.54 7.32
C ASN A 26 18.67 1.35 8.12
N GLU A 27 18.92 2.21 9.09
CA GLU A 27 20.14 2.18 9.89
C GLU A 27 20.17 1.01 10.87
N LEU A 28 19.08 0.76 11.59
CA LEU A 28 19.06 -0.19 12.70
C LEU A 28 18.54 -1.57 12.30
N LEU A 29 17.67 -1.66 11.31
CA LEU A 29 17.02 -2.91 10.91
C LEU A 29 17.43 -3.40 9.51
N GLY A 30 18.30 -2.66 8.84
CA GLY A 30 18.85 -3.07 7.55
C GLY A 30 17.85 -3.05 6.39
N THR A 31 16.77 -2.28 6.50
CA THR A 31 15.83 -2.10 5.40
C THR A 31 16.42 -1.20 4.31
N SER A 32 15.85 -1.24 3.12
CA SER A 32 16.25 -0.43 1.97
C SER A 32 15.08 0.46 1.53
N LEU A 33 14.55 1.23 2.46
CA LEU A 33 13.47 2.18 2.20
C LEU A 33 14.02 3.41 1.47
N PRO A 34 13.42 3.81 0.35
CA PRO A 34 13.83 5.02 -0.36
C PRO A 34 13.39 6.29 0.38
N THR A 35 13.88 7.43 -0.05
CA THR A 35 13.39 8.73 0.43
C THR A 35 11.87 8.81 0.21
N PRO A 36 11.09 9.18 1.24
CA PRO A 36 9.65 9.32 1.09
C PRO A 36 9.27 10.29 -0.02
N HIS A 37 8.25 9.94 -0.78
CA HIS A 37 7.75 10.75 -1.89
C HIS A 37 6.23 10.79 -1.89
N ALA A 38 5.67 11.86 -2.44
CA ALA A 38 4.24 11.98 -2.64
C ALA A 38 3.81 11.12 -3.82
N ILE A 39 2.71 10.38 -3.65
CA ILE A 39 2.04 9.71 -4.75
C ILE A 39 0.94 10.64 -5.23
N LYS A 40 1.08 11.11 -6.47
CA LYS A 40 0.17 12.08 -7.06
C LYS A 40 -1.27 11.58 -7.03
N GLY A 41 -2.17 12.39 -6.50
CA GLY A 41 -3.60 12.07 -6.40
C GLY A 41 -4.00 11.21 -5.21
N HIS A 42 -3.07 10.80 -4.34
CA HIS A 42 -3.36 9.89 -3.22
C HIS A 42 -3.35 10.55 -1.85
N GLY A 43 -2.85 11.78 -1.72
CA GLY A 43 -2.86 12.52 -0.46
C GLY A 43 -2.01 11.88 0.64
N HIS A 44 -0.97 11.13 0.29
CA HIS A 44 -0.02 10.58 1.27
C HIS A 44 1.40 10.50 0.71
N LEU A 45 2.36 10.45 1.64
CA LEU A 45 3.75 10.14 1.36
C LEU A 45 3.94 8.61 1.46
N SER A 46 4.85 8.07 0.69
CA SER A 46 5.14 6.65 0.66
C SER A 46 6.64 6.39 0.58
N SER A 47 7.08 5.31 1.21
CA SER A 47 8.41 4.73 1.07
C SER A 47 8.30 3.22 1.16
N THR A 48 8.64 2.51 0.08
CA THR A 48 8.45 1.06 -0.02
C THR A 48 9.77 0.33 -0.22
N ASP A 49 10.05 -0.64 0.64
CA ASP A 49 11.08 -1.66 0.45
C ASP A 49 10.40 -2.97 0.05
N PHE A 50 10.33 -3.24 -1.25
CA PHE A 50 9.66 -4.43 -1.77
C PHE A 50 10.36 -5.73 -1.35
N ASP A 51 11.68 -5.74 -1.30
CA ASP A 51 12.44 -6.92 -0.91
C ASP A 51 12.36 -7.17 0.60
N GLY A 52 12.27 -6.10 1.38
CA GLY A 52 12.09 -6.18 2.83
C GLY A 52 10.66 -6.40 3.31
N GLY A 53 9.69 -6.27 2.43
CA GLY A 53 8.28 -6.49 2.76
C GLY A 53 7.64 -5.41 3.62
N LEU A 54 8.09 -4.17 3.47
CA LEU A 54 7.68 -3.05 4.32
C LEU A 54 7.43 -1.78 3.51
N GLU A 55 6.38 -1.05 3.88
CA GLU A 55 6.13 0.30 3.37
C GLU A 55 5.73 1.20 4.53
N PHE A 56 6.28 2.42 4.58
CA PHE A 56 5.71 3.48 5.39
C PHE A 56 4.78 4.34 4.54
N VAL A 57 3.61 4.67 5.10
CA VAL A 57 2.66 5.61 4.52
C VAL A 57 2.35 6.71 5.54
N ALA A 58 2.30 7.96 5.09
CA ALA A 58 1.98 9.09 5.93
C ALA A 58 0.95 9.98 5.23
N PRO A 59 -0.28 10.06 5.75
CA PRO A 59 -1.29 10.92 5.14
C PRO A 59 -0.87 12.39 5.25
N VAL A 60 -1.14 13.15 4.19
CA VAL A 60 -0.98 14.59 4.14
C VAL A 60 -2.37 15.19 4.11
N GLY A 61 -2.80 15.80 5.21
CA GLY A 61 -4.17 16.32 5.37
C GLY A 61 -5.07 15.36 6.15
N ASP A 62 -6.36 15.64 6.12
CA ASP A 62 -7.33 15.04 7.05
C ASP A 62 -8.25 14.00 6.38
N GLU A 63 -8.11 13.78 5.08
CA GLU A 63 -9.00 12.92 4.31
C GLU A 63 -8.39 11.56 3.99
N GLY A 64 -9.27 10.58 3.88
CA GLY A 64 -8.93 9.23 3.48
C GLY A 64 -8.72 8.26 4.66
N PRO A 65 -8.61 6.95 4.35
CA PRO A 65 -8.58 5.90 5.37
C PRO A 65 -7.34 5.96 6.26
N PHE A 66 -6.17 6.34 5.73
CA PHE A 66 -4.95 6.49 6.52
C PHE A 66 -5.07 7.65 7.52
N ALA A 67 -5.58 8.80 7.08
CA ALA A 67 -5.79 9.96 7.95
C ALA A 67 -6.81 9.66 9.03
N THR A 68 -7.91 8.99 8.69
CA THR A 68 -8.94 8.58 9.64
C THR A 68 -8.37 7.65 10.70
N LYS A 69 -7.60 6.65 10.31
CA LYS A 69 -7.00 5.68 11.23
C LYS A 69 -5.97 6.34 12.15
N LEU A 70 -5.13 7.22 11.57
CA LEU A 70 -4.14 7.98 12.32
C LEU A 70 -4.80 8.91 13.36
N ALA A 71 -5.84 9.64 12.97
CA ALA A 71 -6.57 10.53 13.87
C ALA A 71 -7.26 9.78 15.02
N ARG A 72 -7.77 8.58 14.74
CA ARG A 72 -8.50 7.76 15.72
C ARG A 72 -7.58 7.04 16.70
N HIS A 73 -6.44 6.54 16.25
CA HIS A 73 -5.60 5.61 17.00
C HIS A 73 -4.15 6.09 17.21
N GLY A 74 -3.74 7.18 16.58
CA GLY A 74 -2.35 7.66 16.60
C GLY A 74 -1.44 6.87 15.66
N PRO A 75 -0.13 7.25 15.60
CA PRO A 75 0.83 6.59 14.72
C PRO A 75 1.14 5.15 15.14
N GLY A 76 1.71 4.37 14.22
CA GLY A 76 2.07 2.98 14.46
C GLY A 76 0.94 2.01 14.13
N GLN A 77 -0.03 2.42 13.34
CA GLN A 77 -1.12 1.56 12.90
C GLN A 77 -0.73 0.72 11.69
N ILE A 78 -1.27 -0.50 11.63
CA ILE A 78 -1.14 -1.36 10.46
C ILE A 78 -2.17 -0.94 9.42
N GLY A 79 -1.70 -0.64 8.23
CA GLY A 79 -2.51 -0.37 7.06
C GLY A 79 -2.70 -1.64 6.21
N PRO A 80 -2.68 -1.53 4.88
CA PRO A 80 -2.87 -2.68 4.00
C PRO A 80 -1.85 -3.80 4.20
N LEU A 81 -2.36 -5.01 4.13
CA LEU A 81 -1.58 -6.23 3.92
C LEU A 81 -1.65 -6.55 2.42
N VAL A 82 -0.50 -6.62 1.77
CA VAL A 82 -0.43 -6.72 0.30
C VAL A 82 0.10 -8.08 -0.13
N TRP A 83 -0.69 -8.78 -0.94
CA TRP A 83 -0.27 -10.02 -1.62
C TRP A 83 -0.04 -9.76 -3.09
N GLU A 84 1.01 -10.36 -3.63
CA GLU A 84 1.31 -10.32 -5.07
C GLU A 84 0.57 -11.43 -5.78
N VAL A 85 -0.05 -11.10 -6.91
CA VAL A 85 -0.74 -12.04 -7.81
C VAL A 85 -0.09 -12.03 -9.18
N ALA A 86 -0.20 -13.14 -9.88
CA ALA A 86 0.36 -13.27 -11.22
C ALA A 86 -0.40 -12.42 -12.25
N ASP A 87 -1.72 -12.32 -12.11
CA ASP A 87 -2.59 -11.62 -13.06
C ASP A 87 -3.75 -10.97 -12.31
N ILE A 88 -3.79 -9.64 -12.35
CA ILE A 88 -4.79 -8.87 -11.61
C ILE A 88 -6.21 -9.02 -12.16
N GLU A 89 -6.36 -9.22 -13.47
CA GLU A 89 -7.68 -9.42 -14.06
C GLU A 89 -8.26 -10.80 -13.73
N SER A 90 -7.42 -11.81 -13.66
CA SER A 90 -7.81 -13.13 -13.13
C SER A 90 -8.21 -13.04 -11.66
N ALA A 91 -7.50 -12.24 -10.88
CA ALA A 91 -7.86 -11.99 -9.48
C ALA A 91 -9.21 -11.27 -9.36
N ARG A 92 -9.43 -10.24 -10.17
CA ARG A 92 -10.72 -9.52 -10.24
C ARG A 92 -11.87 -10.47 -10.53
N ALA A 93 -11.75 -11.31 -11.55
CA ALA A 93 -12.78 -12.27 -11.93
C ALA A 93 -13.06 -13.26 -10.79
N TRP A 94 -12.00 -13.80 -10.18
CA TRP A 94 -12.10 -14.74 -9.06
C TRP A 94 -12.82 -14.14 -7.85
N LEU A 95 -12.52 -12.90 -7.52
CA LEU A 95 -13.18 -12.14 -6.44
C LEU A 95 -14.66 -11.92 -6.74
N GLY A 96 -14.97 -11.47 -7.96
CA GLY A 96 -16.33 -11.18 -8.39
C GLY A 96 -17.23 -12.42 -8.35
N GLU A 97 -16.73 -13.58 -8.81
CA GLU A 97 -17.46 -14.85 -8.77
C GLU A 97 -17.82 -15.29 -7.34
N ARG A 98 -17.06 -14.82 -6.34
CA ARG A 98 -17.25 -15.17 -4.92
C ARG A 98 -17.90 -14.07 -4.10
N GLY A 99 -18.30 -12.97 -4.73
CA GLY A 99 -18.97 -11.85 -4.08
C GLY A 99 -18.08 -10.96 -3.25
N PHE A 100 -16.77 -11.03 -3.42
CA PHE A 100 -15.85 -10.10 -2.76
C PHE A 100 -15.83 -8.75 -3.49
N GLN A 101 -15.89 -7.67 -2.72
CA GLN A 101 -15.94 -6.32 -3.24
C GLN A 101 -14.57 -5.67 -3.30
N ILE A 102 -14.31 -4.97 -4.39
CA ILE A 102 -13.16 -4.09 -4.57
C ILE A 102 -13.65 -2.68 -4.25
N VAL A 103 -13.05 -2.03 -3.24
CA VAL A 103 -13.46 -0.69 -2.79
C VAL A 103 -12.58 0.41 -3.35
N TYR A 104 -11.38 0.06 -3.83
CA TYR A 104 -10.46 1.02 -4.44
C TYR A 104 -9.52 0.29 -5.40
N GLU A 105 -9.12 0.98 -6.45
CA GLU A 105 -8.19 0.46 -7.46
C GLU A 105 -7.13 1.51 -7.78
N TYR A 106 -5.88 1.08 -7.84
CA TYR A 106 -4.76 1.90 -8.28
C TYR A 106 -4.03 1.21 -9.42
N ASP A 107 -3.90 1.91 -10.54
CA ASP A 107 -3.15 1.42 -11.71
C ASP A 107 -2.16 2.50 -12.13
N SER A 108 -0.89 2.28 -11.86
CA SER A 108 0.17 3.23 -12.17
C SER A 108 0.36 3.47 -13.68
N SER A 109 -0.15 2.58 -14.53
CA SER A 109 -0.10 2.75 -15.99
C SER A 109 -1.10 3.76 -16.53
N LYS A 110 -2.10 4.14 -15.72
CA LYS A 110 -3.17 5.07 -16.12
C LYS A 110 -2.87 6.53 -15.75
N GLY A 111 -1.72 7.02 -16.17
CA GLY A 111 -1.50 8.45 -16.45
C GLY A 111 -1.14 9.38 -15.29
N ASN A 112 -1.00 8.92 -14.05
CA ASN A 112 -0.71 9.81 -12.92
C ASN A 112 0.40 9.29 -11.99
N ALA A 113 1.10 8.26 -12.38
CA ALA A 113 2.24 7.78 -11.59
C ALA A 113 3.38 8.80 -11.67
N ASP A 114 3.85 9.21 -10.52
CA ASP A 114 5.15 9.85 -10.39
C ASP A 114 6.22 8.89 -10.90
N GLU A 115 7.29 9.39 -11.52
CA GLU A 115 8.41 8.55 -11.97
C GLU A 115 9.04 7.75 -10.82
N ALA A 116 8.90 8.23 -9.58
CA ALA A 116 9.36 7.55 -8.38
C ALA A 116 8.42 6.42 -7.93
N ALA A 117 7.20 6.35 -8.44
CA ALA A 117 6.23 5.33 -8.04
C ALA A 117 6.55 3.98 -8.70
N ALA A 118 6.39 2.91 -7.94
CA ALA A 118 6.51 1.57 -8.51
C ALA A 118 5.43 1.31 -9.55
N ALA A 119 5.80 0.59 -10.62
CA ALA A 119 4.86 0.18 -11.66
C ALA A 119 4.02 -1.01 -11.16
N VAL A 120 2.83 -0.70 -10.65
CA VAL A 120 1.94 -1.67 -10.02
C VAL A 120 0.47 -1.43 -10.40
N HIS A 121 -0.30 -2.51 -10.36
CA HIS A 121 -1.75 -2.48 -10.41
C HIS A 121 -2.31 -3.14 -9.14
N GLN A 122 -3.15 -2.44 -8.40
CA GLN A 122 -3.61 -2.88 -7.08
C GLN A 122 -5.13 -2.83 -6.97
N LEU A 123 -5.68 -3.86 -6.32
CA LEU A 123 -7.09 -3.96 -5.94
C LEU A 123 -7.19 -3.97 -4.43
N VAL A 124 -7.82 -2.96 -3.85
CA VAL A 124 -8.07 -2.88 -2.41
C VAL A 124 -9.44 -3.46 -2.12
N LEU A 125 -9.49 -4.46 -1.24
CA LEU A 125 -10.69 -5.20 -0.92
C LEU A 125 -11.44 -4.55 0.24
N ASP A 126 -12.75 -4.82 0.33
CA ASP A 126 -13.60 -4.31 1.41
C ASP A 126 -13.18 -4.92 2.75
N PRO A 127 -12.68 -4.14 3.71
CA PRO A 127 -12.25 -4.67 5.00
C PRO A 127 -13.35 -5.38 5.79
N GLU A 128 -14.62 -5.03 5.56
CA GLU A 128 -15.74 -5.69 6.25
C GLU A 128 -15.84 -7.18 5.89
N GLN A 129 -15.39 -7.56 4.70
CA GLN A 129 -15.36 -8.95 4.26
C GLN A 129 -14.08 -9.69 4.68
N TRP A 130 -13.11 -8.99 5.25
CA TRP A 130 -11.79 -9.49 5.63
C TRP A 130 -11.48 -9.23 7.12
N PHE A 131 -12.52 -9.37 7.96
CA PHE A 131 -12.38 -9.30 9.43
C PHE A 131 -11.85 -7.97 9.95
N GLY A 132 -12.03 -6.89 9.20
CA GLY A 132 -11.49 -5.55 9.51
C GLY A 132 -10.08 -5.29 8.98
N PHE A 133 -9.39 -6.31 8.44
CA PHE A 133 -8.08 -6.10 7.82
C PHE A 133 -8.23 -5.49 6.43
N SER A 134 -7.37 -4.53 6.11
CA SER A 134 -7.25 -4.02 4.74
C SER A 134 -6.37 -4.98 3.95
N VAL A 135 -6.96 -5.66 2.99
CA VAL A 135 -6.26 -6.62 2.11
C VAL A 135 -6.16 -6.01 0.72
N THR A 136 -4.96 -6.04 0.15
CA THR A 136 -4.69 -5.55 -1.20
C THR A 136 -4.07 -6.67 -2.02
N LEU A 137 -4.57 -6.86 -3.23
CA LEU A 137 -3.93 -7.70 -4.25
C LEU A 137 -3.20 -6.81 -5.23
N MET A 138 -1.98 -7.18 -5.57
CA MET A 138 -1.10 -6.36 -6.40
C MET A 138 -0.44 -7.21 -7.47
N GLN A 139 -0.43 -6.70 -8.69
CA GLN A 139 0.43 -7.19 -9.76
C GLN A 139 1.53 -6.17 -10.04
N ARG A 140 2.78 -6.61 -10.10
CA ARG A 140 3.86 -5.77 -10.62
C ARG A 140 3.75 -5.70 -12.12
N LEU A 141 3.79 -4.48 -12.65
CA LEU A 141 3.77 -4.26 -14.08
C LEU A 141 5.20 -4.30 -14.63
N ALA A 142 5.36 -4.75 -15.86
CA ALA A 142 6.65 -4.69 -16.54
C ALA A 142 7.08 -3.22 -16.69
N PRO A 143 8.39 -2.92 -16.52
CA PRO A 143 8.92 -1.57 -16.73
C PRO A 143 8.77 -1.09 -18.16
#